data_ea6b21f3128485a1232634908e17b604
#
_entry.id   ea6b21f3128485a1232634908e17b604
#
_cell.length_a   1.000
_cell.length_b   1.000
_cell.length_c   1.000
_cell.angle_alpha   90.00
_cell.angle_beta   90.00
_cell.angle_gamma   90.00
#
_symmetry.space_group_name_H-M   'P 1'
#
loop_
_entity.id
_entity.type
_entity.pdbx_description
1 polymer ?
#
loop_
_entity_poly.entity_id
_entity_poly.type
_entity_poly.pdbx_seq_one_letter_code
_entity_poly.pdbx_strand_id
1 'polypeptide(L)'
;MLVAGTGAAVHADGFTAAGLAAHRALAAAGSARVTAALVFAGARHDDDDYAGVLRGVARTIPGAVVTGCSATGVLTAGEEIENASAVAVLALGGDQPLPPPLFRLGVRDDSRAAGARLGREALAALDGDARGAVLAILIDPGELDAADFVSGIADAAPDLVITGAGASGGAKGSRVFMNGAAYPDACVGLLFPAALHPTVGMTQGCQGLTDPMTITAAEGNLILEIEGRSPIDILEQALSEPRNRGLGQITGHLLAGIGDIVSVGRSDYVVRPFAVAEADPRALAVAEPVRAGQTIRFTLRDAIGARDDMKAMLDEQAEAHNDAPARFGVYFNCAGRGSALYGKPGLDPELIRRRFGQLPVIGIESSFEIAPACGQSRIHMFTGVLLLAG
;
A
#
# COMPACT_ATOMS: atom_id res chain seq x y z
N MET A 1 26.66 4.32 -7.64
CA MET A 1 25.91 3.20 -7.01
C MET A 1 24.89 3.80 -6.05
N LEU A 2 23.65 3.31 -6.04
CA LEU A 2 22.60 3.73 -5.10
C LEU A 2 22.93 3.21 -3.69
N VAL A 3 22.76 4.05 -2.68
CA VAL A 3 22.88 3.70 -1.26
C VAL A 3 21.60 4.04 -0.53
N ALA A 4 21.27 3.23 0.46
CA ALA A 4 20.09 3.40 1.27
C ALA A 4 20.36 3.08 2.75
N GLY A 5 19.65 3.72 3.65
CA GLY A 5 19.67 3.40 5.07
C GLY A 5 18.35 3.79 5.73
N THR A 6 17.90 2.98 6.68
CA THR A 6 16.66 3.24 7.41
C THR A 6 16.89 3.46 8.89
N GLY A 7 16.00 4.22 9.51
CA GLY A 7 15.97 4.40 10.96
C GLY A 7 14.57 4.78 11.42
N ALA A 8 14.19 4.33 12.61
CA ALA A 8 12.95 4.74 13.27
C ALA A 8 13.25 5.20 14.70
N ALA A 9 12.38 6.07 15.23
CA ALA A 9 12.45 6.51 16.61
C ALA A 9 11.06 6.88 17.14
N VAL A 10 10.87 6.67 18.43
CA VAL A 10 9.67 7.07 19.18
C VAL A 10 10.03 8.22 20.11
N HIS A 11 9.33 9.32 20.01
CA HIS A 11 9.44 10.45 20.93
C HIS A 11 8.19 11.32 20.83
N ALA A 12 7.73 11.90 21.94
CA ALA A 12 6.55 12.76 21.96
C ALA A 12 6.75 14.05 21.14
N ASP A 13 7.95 14.61 21.12
CA ASP A 13 8.32 15.75 20.27
C ASP A 13 8.74 15.26 18.88
N GLY A 14 8.01 15.66 17.85
CA GLY A 14 8.22 15.24 16.46
C GLY A 14 9.59 15.62 15.89
N PHE A 15 10.12 16.79 16.27
CA PHE A 15 11.46 17.22 15.84
C PHE A 15 12.54 16.28 16.35
N THR A 16 12.47 15.89 17.62
CA THR A 16 13.41 14.96 18.26
C THR A 16 13.28 13.55 17.67
N ALA A 17 12.04 13.03 17.52
CA ALA A 17 11.81 11.73 16.89
C ALA A 17 12.44 11.67 15.50
N ALA A 18 12.16 12.67 14.66
CA ALA A 18 12.66 12.75 13.30
C ALA A 18 14.18 12.91 13.21
N GLY A 19 14.78 13.72 14.10
CA GLY A 19 16.23 13.87 14.19
C GLY A 19 16.92 12.55 14.52
N LEU A 20 16.40 11.80 15.49
CA LEU A 20 16.93 10.47 15.88
C LEU A 20 16.77 9.44 14.75
N ALA A 21 15.59 9.37 14.13
CA ALA A 21 15.33 8.47 13.01
C ALA A 21 16.24 8.77 11.81
N ALA A 22 16.37 10.04 11.43
CA ALA A 22 17.22 10.49 10.35
C ALA A 22 18.71 10.21 10.63
N HIS A 23 19.15 10.39 11.87
CA HIS A 23 20.53 10.07 12.26
C HIS A 23 20.84 8.57 12.11
N ARG A 24 19.91 7.70 12.54
CA ARG A 24 20.02 6.25 12.36
C ARG A 24 20.04 5.86 10.88
N ALA A 25 19.18 6.49 10.07
CA ALA A 25 19.12 6.26 8.62
C ALA A 25 20.43 6.66 7.93
N LEU A 26 21.02 7.82 8.29
CA LEU A 26 22.33 8.25 7.79
C LEU A 26 23.45 7.29 8.19
N ALA A 27 23.48 6.85 9.44
CA ALA A 27 24.47 5.90 9.92
C ALA A 27 24.39 4.57 9.16
N ALA A 28 23.18 4.09 8.86
CA ALA A 28 22.94 2.89 8.06
C ALA A 28 23.30 3.07 6.58
N ALA A 29 23.11 4.27 6.00
CA ALA A 29 23.49 4.59 4.62
C ALA A 29 25.02 4.74 4.43
N GLY A 30 25.76 4.85 5.52
CA GLY A 30 27.22 5.05 5.49
C GLY A 30 27.63 6.49 5.16
N SER A 31 28.82 6.65 4.54
CA SER A 31 29.39 7.97 4.24
C SER A 31 28.93 8.57 2.90
N ALA A 32 28.01 7.96 2.21
CA ALA A 32 27.54 8.43 0.91
C ALA A 32 26.68 9.70 1.05
N ARG A 33 26.71 10.54 0.01
CA ARG A 33 25.85 11.74 -0.04
C ARG A 33 24.40 11.33 -0.20
N VAL A 34 23.58 11.65 0.80
CA VAL A 34 22.12 11.47 0.76
C VAL A 34 21.48 12.67 0.05
N THR A 35 20.61 12.39 -0.92
CA THR A 35 19.93 13.41 -1.75
C THR A 35 18.41 13.38 -1.61
N ALA A 36 17.85 12.29 -1.09
CA ALA A 36 16.41 12.16 -0.86
C ALA A 36 16.15 11.47 0.49
N ALA A 37 15.02 11.82 1.12
CA ALA A 37 14.55 11.19 2.34
C ALA A 37 13.04 10.94 2.22
N LEU A 38 12.63 9.65 2.40
CA LEU A 38 11.24 9.28 2.57
C LEU A 38 10.95 9.20 4.07
N VAL A 39 9.88 9.88 4.51
CA VAL A 39 9.56 10.07 5.92
C VAL A 39 8.14 9.66 6.20
N PHE A 40 7.95 8.78 7.18
CA PHE A 40 6.65 8.42 7.69
C PHE A 40 6.51 8.81 9.15
N ALA A 41 5.38 9.46 9.49
CA ALA A 41 5.12 9.96 10.84
C ALA A 41 3.85 9.33 11.41
N GLY A 42 4.00 8.69 12.57
CA GLY A 42 2.94 7.93 13.25
C GLY A 42 1.80 8.81 13.80
N ALA A 43 0.69 8.17 14.08
CA ALA A 43 -0.64 8.72 14.33
C ALA A 43 -0.78 9.71 15.50
N ARG A 44 0.17 9.75 16.43
CA ARG A 44 0.13 10.65 17.59
C ARG A 44 0.81 12.00 17.37
N HIS A 45 1.32 12.25 16.18
CA HIS A 45 1.74 13.57 15.75
C HIS A 45 0.56 14.34 15.17
N ASP A 46 0.47 15.63 15.43
CA ASP A 46 -0.49 16.53 14.83
C ASP A 46 0.19 17.49 13.81
N ASP A 47 -0.56 18.46 13.29
CA ASP A 47 -0.04 19.36 12.24
C ASP A 47 1.19 20.17 12.70
N ASP A 48 1.26 20.57 13.98
CA ASP A 48 2.42 21.30 14.52
C ASP A 48 3.61 20.37 14.69
N ASP A 49 3.36 19.13 15.11
CA ASP A 49 4.38 18.07 15.20
C ASP A 49 4.92 17.67 13.83
N TYR A 50 4.08 17.59 12.78
CA TYR A 50 4.56 17.31 11.43
C TYR A 50 5.53 18.36 10.91
N ALA A 51 5.28 19.65 11.21
CA ALA A 51 6.25 20.68 10.91
C ALA A 51 7.56 20.49 11.69
N GLY A 52 7.49 20.02 12.94
CA GLY A 52 8.63 19.59 13.74
C GLY A 52 9.38 18.42 13.12
N VAL A 53 8.66 17.37 12.74
CA VAL A 53 9.22 16.18 12.05
C VAL A 53 10.03 16.60 10.81
N LEU A 54 9.43 17.39 9.93
CA LEU A 54 10.08 17.81 8.68
C LEU A 54 11.31 18.69 8.93
N ARG A 55 11.27 19.60 9.91
CA ARG A 55 12.45 20.37 10.34
C ARG A 55 13.53 19.49 10.93
N GLY A 56 13.19 18.45 11.72
CA GLY A 56 14.14 17.50 12.30
C GLY A 56 14.90 16.72 11.24
N VAL A 57 14.20 16.23 10.21
CA VAL A 57 14.83 15.57 9.05
C VAL A 57 15.71 16.55 8.28
N ALA A 58 15.20 17.71 7.89
CA ALA A 58 15.94 18.69 7.09
C ALA A 58 17.22 19.20 7.79
N ARG A 59 17.19 19.30 9.13
CA ARG A 59 18.38 19.66 9.93
C ARG A 59 19.42 18.54 9.93
N THR A 60 18.98 17.28 9.97
CA THR A 60 19.87 16.11 10.08
C THR A 60 20.40 15.69 8.71
N ILE A 61 19.60 15.83 7.65
CA ILE A 61 19.96 15.50 6.25
C ILE A 61 19.82 16.78 5.40
N PRO A 62 20.72 17.74 5.55
CA PRO A 62 20.60 19.02 4.86
C PRO A 62 20.75 18.86 3.34
N GLY A 63 19.85 19.51 2.59
CA GLY A 63 19.84 19.49 1.13
C GLY A 63 19.18 18.27 0.51
N ALA A 64 18.68 17.31 1.28
CA ALA A 64 17.87 16.22 0.76
C ALA A 64 16.45 16.70 0.42
N VAL A 65 15.88 16.17 -0.66
CA VAL A 65 14.46 16.30 -0.97
C VAL A 65 13.68 15.40 -0.01
N VAL A 66 12.81 16.01 0.80
CA VAL A 66 12.03 15.29 1.81
C VAL A 66 10.61 15.09 1.33
N THR A 67 10.18 13.82 1.29
CA THR A 67 8.81 13.40 0.92
C THR A 67 8.27 12.41 1.95
N GLY A 68 6.97 12.13 1.91
CA GLY A 68 6.37 11.13 2.77
C GLY A 68 4.92 11.40 3.10
N CYS A 69 4.45 10.81 4.18
CA CYS A 69 3.08 11.04 4.67
C CYS A 69 2.94 10.68 6.15
N SER A 70 1.78 11.05 6.71
CA SER A 70 1.31 10.55 8.00
C SER A 70 0.83 9.10 7.89
N ALA A 71 0.89 8.36 9.01
CA ALA A 71 0.51 6.95 9.09
C ALA A 71 -0.06 6.60 10.48
N THR A 72 -0.86 5.55 10.59
CA THR A 72 -1.29 5.01 11.89
C THR A 72 -0.17 4.26 12.61
N GLY A 73 0.74 3.68 11.84
CA GLY A 73 1.96 3.05 12.31
C GLY A 73 3.08 3.17 11.29
N VAL A 74 4.30 2.98 11.72
CA VAL A 74 5.50 3.03 10.88
C VAL A 74 6.32 1.76 11.03
N LEU A 75 7.01 1.36 9.96
CA LEU A 75 7.78 0.13 9.92
C LEU A 75 9.21 0.38 9.41
N THR A 76 10.13 -0.45 9.90
CA THR A 76 11.46 -0.66 9.31
C THR A 76 11.74 -2.16 9.23
N ALA A 77 12.88 -2.56 8.66
CA ALA A 77 13.23 -3.97 8.61
C ALA A 77 13.34 -4.60 10.02
N GLY A 78 12.32 -5.34 10.41
CA GLY A 78 12.26 -6.08 11.69
C GLY A 78 11.58 -5.34 12.85
N GLU A 79 11.03 -4.15 12.63
CA GLU A 79 10.31 -3.38 13.64
C GLU A 79 9.02 -2.77 13.04
N GLU A 80 7.91 -2.87 13.78
CA GLU A 80 6.63 -2.23 13.50
C GLU A 80 6.16 -1.50 14.75
N ILE A 81 5.88 -0.21 14.61
CA ILE A 81 5.54 0.69 15.72
C ILE A 81 4.15 1.25 15.46
N GLU A 82 3.18 0.66 16.13
CA GLU A 82 1.77 1.05 16.06
C GLU A 82 1.40 2.01 17.19
N ASN A 83 0.42 2.87 16.95
CA ASN A 83 -0.23 3.72 17.95
C ASN A 83 0.73 4.56 18.83
N ALA A 84 1.86 4.98 18.27
CA ALA A 84 2.88 5.76 18.96
C ALA A 84 3.26 7.03 18.19
N SER A 85 3.84 8.01 18.89
CA SER A 85 4.53 9.15 18.27
C SER A 85 5.87 8.68 17.70
N ALA A 86 5.82 7.99 16.56
CA ALA A 86 6.97 7.40 15.91
C ALA A 86 7.26 8.07 14.57
N VAL A 87 8.53 8.12 14.19
CA VAL A 87 8.98 8.56 12.87
C VAL A 87 9.90 7.51 12.30
N ALA A 88 9.67 7.13 11.04
CA ALA A 88 10.59 6.32 10.25
C ALA A 88 11.15 7.16 9.09
N VAL A 89 12.43 6.95 8.78
CA VAL A 89 13.15 7.65 7.71
C VAL A 89 13.92 6.64 6.88
N LEU A 90 13.76 6.71 5.54
CA LEU A 90 14.63 6.08 4.56
C LEU A 90 15.48 7.18 3.91
N ALA A 91 16.78 7.14 4.10
CA ALA A 91 17.74 8.00 3.45
C ALA A 91 18.24 7.33 2.16
N LEU A 92 18.16 8.05 1.05
CA LEU A 92 18.56 7.57 -0.28
C LEU A 92 19.61 8.52 -0.88
N GLY A 93 20.61 7.96 -1.55
CA GLY A 93 21.67 8.75 -2.15
C GLY A 93 22.63 7.93 -3.00
N GLY A 94 23.83 8.46 -3.22
CA GLY A 94 24.86 7.86 -4.04
C GLY A 94 25.12 8.63 -5.33
N ASP A 95 25.73 7.97 -6.31
CA ASP A 95 26.17 8.59 -7.57
C ASP A 95 25.05 8.75 -8.60
N GLN A 96 23.96 8.01 -8.44
CA GLN A 96 22.77 8.09 -9.31
C GLN A 96 21.65 8.81 -8.56
N PRO A 97 21.29 10.03 -8.95
CA PRO A 97 20.16 10.71 -8.34
C PRO A 97 18.84 10.02 -8.77
N LEU A 98 17.91 9.93 -7.84
CA LEU A 98 16.54 9.57 -8.16
C LEU A 98 15.87 10.71 -8.94
N PRO A 99 14.91 10.44 -9.82
CA PRO A 99 14.08 11.46 -10.40
C PRO A 99 13.45 12.35 -9.32
N PRO A 100 13.28 13.65 -9.58
CA PRO A 100 12.55 14.52 -8.64
C PRO A 100 11.16 13.96 -8.35
N PRO A 101 10.67 14.07 -7.10
CA PRO A 101 9.31 13.64 -6.79
C PRO A 101 8.29 14.51 -7.52
N LEU A 102 7.23 13.88 -7.99
CA LEU A 102 6.07 14.54 -8.57
C LEU A 102 5.13 14.95 -7.44
N PHE A 103 4.58 16.16 -7.47
CA PHE A 103 3.71 16.64 -6.40
C PHE A 103 2.47 17.34 -6.94
N ARG A 104 1.31 17.04 -6.37
CA ARG A 104 0.02 17.62 -6.73
C ARG A 104 -0.79 18.02 -5.50
N LEU A 105 -1.44 19.19 -5.60
CA LEU A 105 -2.47 19.67 -4.70
C LEU A 105 -3.82 19.65 -5.43
N GLY A 106 -4.93 19.66 -4.67
CA GLY A 106 -6.27 19.70 -5.22
C GLY A 106 -6.60 18.43 -6.00
N VAL A 107 -6.30 17.26 -5.45
CA VAL A 107 -6.49 15.98 -6.14
C VAL A 107 -7.94 15.46 -6.03
N ARG A 108 -8.76 16.05 -5.16
CA ARG A 108 -10.12 15.60 -4.86
C ARG A 108 -11.17 16.14 -5.83
N ASP A 109 -11.03 17.37 -6.32
CA ASP A 109 -12.05 18.06 -7.14
C ASP A 109 -12.37 17.31 -8.44
N ASP A 110 -11.33 16.76 -9.09
CA ASP A 110 -11.42 15.92 -10.28
C ASP A 110 -10.27 14.88 -10.21
N SER A 111 -10.55 13.80 -9.49
CA SER A 111 -9.56 12.77 -9.18
C SER A 111 -8.96 12.16 -10.45
N ARG A 112 -9.80 11.87 -11.46
CA ARG A 112 -9.33 11.29 -12.73
C ARG A 112 -8.44 12.25 -13.52
N ALA A 113 -8.83 13.51 -13.65
CA ALA A 113 -8.01 14.50 -14.31
C ALA A 113 -6.70 14.80 -13.57
N ALA A 114 -6.74 14.82 -12.23
CA ALA A 114 -5.54 14.97 -11.40
C ALA A 114 -4.58 13.79 -11.59
N GLY A 115 -5.09 12.56 -11.60
CA GLY A 115 -4.34 11.35 -11.92
C GLY A 115 -3.74 11.40 -13.31
N ALA A 116 -4.51 11.77 -14.34
CA ALA A 116 -4.03 11.88 -15.70
C ALA A 116 -2.92 12.94 -15.87
N ARG A 117 -2.98 14.04 -15.11
CA ARG A 117 -1.88 15.03 -15.07
C ARG A 117 -0.61 14.42 -14.49
N LEU A 118 -0.71 13.70 -13.37
CA LEU A 118 0.43 13.02 -12.73
C LEU A 118 1.04 11.96 -13.66
N GLY A 119 0.21 11.16 -14.35
CA GLY A 119 0.66 10.15 -15.32
C GLY A 119 1.44 10.75 -16.48
N ARG A 120 0.95 11.87 -17.07
CA ARG A 120 1.68 12.58 -18.13
C ARG A 120 3.03 13.12 -17.68
N GLU A 121 3.12 13.61 -16.46
CA GLU A 121 4.39 14.10 -15.91
C GLU A 121 5.36 12.96 -15.59
N ALA A 122 4.85 11.83 -15.08
CA ALA A 122 5.66 10.64 -14.90
C ALA A 122 6.22 10.14 -16.24
N LEU A 123 5.38 10.07 -17.27
CA LEU A 123 5.79 9.67 -18.61
C LEU A 123 6.82 10.65 -19.21
N ALA A 124 6.63 11.96 -19.02
CA ALA A 124 7.60 12.97 -19.46
C ALA A 124 8.94 12.85 -18.73
N ALA A 125 8.94 12.55 -17.43
CA ALA A 125 10.15 12.33 -16.63
C ALA A 125 10.90 11.03 -17.00
N LEU A 126 10.25 10.13 -17.75
CA LEU A 126 10.80 8.88 -18.31
C LEU A 126 11.10 8.99 -19.82
N ASP A 127 11.20 10.21 -20.36
CA ASP A 127 11.45 10.46 -21.79
C ASP A 127 10.46 9.74 -22.73
N GLY A 128 9.24 9.49 -22.24
CA GLY A 128 8.15 8.85 -22.97
C GLY A 128 8.14 7.31 -22.96
N ASP A 129 9.06 6.66 -22.25
CA ASP A 129 9.08 5.20 -22.09
C ASP A 129 8.92 4.77 -20.62
N ALA A 130 7.72 4.31 -20.27
CA ALA A 130 7.39 3.87 -18.90
C ALA A 130 7.59 2.37 -18.67
N ARG A 131 8.00 1.59 -19.66
CA ARG A 131 8.14 0.14 -19.54
C ARG A 131 9.19 -0.25 -18.49
N GLY A 132 8.79 -1.11 -17.57
CA GLY A 132 9.64 -1.54 -16.45
C GLY A 132 9.86 -0.47 -15.38
N ALA A 133 9.25 0.71 -15.50
CA ALA A 133 9.26 1.72 -14.45
C ALA A 133 8.08 1.55 -13.48
N VAL A 134 8.27 2.02 -12.24
CA VAL A 134 7.24 2.03 -11.20
C VAL A 134 7.06 3.45 -10.67
N LEU A 135 5.82 3.89 -10.55
CA LEU A 135 5.43 5.10 -9.82
C LEU A 135 4.81 4.70 -8.48
N ALA A 136 5.51 4.99 -7.38
CA ALA A 136 4.95 4.84 -6.05
C ALA A 136 4.30 6.15 -5.61
N ILE A 137 3.00 6.11 -5.27
CA ILE A 137 2.25 7.29 -4.85
C ILE A 137 1.85 7.20 -3.37
N LEU A 138 1.98 8.33 -2.68
CA LEU A 138 1.41 8.56 -1.36
C LEU A 138 0.36 9.64 -1.51
N ILE A 139 -0.87 9.35 -1.10
CA ILE A 139 -2.00 10.21 -1.36
C ILE A 139 -2.82 10.44 -0.09
N ASP A 140 -3.27 11.68 0.13
CA ASP A 140 -4.23 11.95 1.19
C ASP A 140 -5.63 11.48 0.73
N PRO A 141 -6.19 10.42 1.34
CA PRO A 141 -7.43 9.83 0.85
C PRO A 141 -8.63 10.79 0.96
N GLY A 142 -8.87 11.38 2.13
CA GLY A 142 -10.01 12.26 2.38
C GLY A 142 -11.27 11.83 1.63
N GLU A 143 -11.83 12.74 0.82
CA GLU A 143 -12.97 12.49 -0.09
C GLU A 143 -12.53 12.17 -1.53
N LEU A 144 -11.27 11.76 -1.74
CA LEU A 144 -10.73 11.39 -3.04
C LEU A 144 -11.37 10.09 -3.56
N ASP A 145 -11.77 10.09 -4.83
CA ASP A 145 -11.97 8.83 -5.56
C ASP A 145 -10.60 8.27 -5.99
N ALA A 146 -10.04 7.42 -5.12
CA ALA A 146 -8.72 6.83 -5.34
C ALA A 146 -8.68 5.90 -6.56
N ALA A 147 -9.79 5.22 -6.89
CA ALA A 147 -9.87 4.34 -8.05
C ALA A 147 -9.84 5.16 -9.35
N ASP A 148 -10.60 6.25 -9.40
CA ASP A 148 -10.59 7.17 -10.54
C ASP A 148 -9.23 7.87 -10.69
N PHE A 149 -8.58 8.24 -9.59
CA PHE A 149 -7.24 8.82 -9.62
C PHE A 149 -6.20 7.86 -10.23
N VAL A 150 -6.17 6.61 -9.78
CA VAL A 150 -5.27 5.57 -10.32
C VAL A 150 -5.60 5.28 -11.78
N SER A 151 -6.89 5.20 -12.13
CA SER A 151 -7.32 5.02 -13.52
C SER A 151 -6.86 6.17 -14.43
N GLY A 152 -6.94 7.41 -13.93
CA GLY A 152 -6.44 8.57 -14.67
C GLY A 152 -4.93 8.50 -14.96
N ILE A 153 -4.12 8.02 -14.01
CA ILE A 153 -2.68 7.79 -14.24
C ILE A 153 -2.49 6.71 -15.31
N ALA A 154 -3.18 5.59 -15.20
CA ALA A 154 -3.07 4.46 -16.13
C ALA A 154 -3.49 4.83 -17.55
N ASP A 155 -4.54 5.62 -17.72
CA ASP A 155 -4.96 6.13 -19.04
C ASP A 155 -3.89 7.00 -19.70
N ALA A 156 -3.16 7.79 -18.91
CA ALA A 156 -2.15 8.71 -19.41
C ALA A 156 -0.77 8.06 -19.60
N ALA A 157 -0.48 6.98 -18.87
CA ALA A 157 0.78 6.24 -18.90
C ALA A 157 0.51 4.72 -18.76
N PRO A 158 -0.02 4.05 -19.79
CA PRO A 158 -0.54 2.68 -19.72
C PRO A 158 0.52 1.62 -19.37
N ASP A 159 1.79 1.84 -19.70
CA ASP A 159 2.88 0.92 -19.41
C ASP A 159 3.53 1.15 -18.02
N LEU A 160 3.07 2.17 -17.30
CA LEU A 160 3.60 2.52 -15.99
C LEU A 160 2.93 1.66 -14.90
N VAL A 161 3.73 0.93 -14.15
CA VAL A 161 3.24 0.22 -12.96
C VAL A 161 3.03 1.24 -11.84
N ILE A 162 1.81 1.29 -11.28
CA ILE A 162 1.46 2.19 -10.18
C ILE A 162 1.37 1.37 -8.90
N THR A 163 2.04 1.82 -7.86
CA THR A 163 1.96 1.24 -6.51
C THR A 163 1.85 2.36 -5.48
N GLY A 164 1.68 2.02 -4.22
CA GLY A 164 1.65 3.02 -3.15
C GLY A 164 0.53 2.82 -2.15
N ALA A 165 0.13 3.92 -1.51
CA ALA A 165 -0.84 3.86 -0.43
C ALA A 165 -1.56 5.17 -0.16
N GLY A 166 -2.73 5.05 0.46
CA GLY A 166 -3.40 6.15 1.13
C GLY A 166 -2.74 6.44 2.48
N ALA A 167 -2.38 7.70 2.72
CA ALA A 167 -1.93 8.16 4.01
C ALA A 167 -2.99 7.88 5.08
N SER A 168 -2.57 7.71 6.32
CA SER A 168 -3.46 7.43 7.44
C SER A 168 -3.04 8.21 8.68
N GLY A 169 -3.79 8.11 9.77
CA GLY A 169 -3.46 8.77 11.03
C GLY A 169 -3.70 10.29 11.03
N GLY A 170 -3.31 10.91 12.15
CA GLY A 170 -3.51 12.33 12.39
C GLY A 170 -4.89 12.69 12.97
N ALA A 171 -4.91 13.45 14.07
CA ALA A 171 -6.15 13.85 14.75
C ALA A 171 -7.02 14.80 13.88
N LYS A 172 -6.41 15.47 12.90
CA LYS A 172 -7.06 16.38 11.95
C LYS A 172 -7.05 15.86 10.52
N GLY A 173 -6.96 14.55 10.35
CA GLY A 173 -6.83 13.87 9.06
C GLY A 173 -5.38 13.64 8.64
N SER A 174 -5.24 12.84 7.59
CA SER A 174 -3.94 12.48 7.02
C SER A 174 -3.26 13.64 6.28
N ARG A 175 -1.96 13.54 6.10
CA ARG A 175 -1.13 14.54 5.41
C ARG A 175 -0.12 13.87 4.51
N VAL A 176 0.17 14.53 3.38
CA VAL A 176 1.29 14.20 2.50
C VAL A 176 2.39 15.24 2.72
N PHE A 177 3.64 14.79 2.75
CA PHE A 177 4.80 15.65 3.05
C PHE A 177 5.58 15.96 1.77
N MET A 178 5.93 17.23 1.60
CA MET A 178 6.80 17.68 0.52
C MET A 178 7.65 18.87 0.96
N ASN A 179 8.97 18.70 0.92
CA ASN A 179 9.96 19.78 1.13
C ASN A 179 9.69 20.70 2.33
N GLY A 180 9.42 20.10 3.51
CA GLY A 180 9.30 20.85 4.76
C GLY A 180 7.88 21.28 5.13
N ALA A 181 6.87 20.94 4.33
CA ALA A 181 5.47 21.19 4.63
C ALA A 181 4.61 19.93 4.55
N ALA A 182 3.51 19.92 5.31
CA ALA A 182 2.51 18.86 5.35
C ALA A 182 1.21 19.38 4.72
N TYR A 183 0.68 18.64 3.75
CA TYR A 183 -0.43 19.09 2.92
C TYR A 183 -1.62 18.13 3.05
N PRO A 184 -2.84 18.63 3.29
CA PRO A 184 -4.06 17.92 2.98
C PRO A 184 -4.33 17.98 1.48
N ASP A 185 -5.24 17.15 0.99
CA ASP A 185 -5.70 17.14 -0.42
C ASP A 185 -4.52 17.13 -1.42
N ALA A 186 -3.57 16.24 -1.19
CA ALA A 186 -2.32 16.19 -1.93
C ALA A 186 -1.91 14.74 -2.28
N CYS A 187 -1.07 14.64 -3.30
CA CYS A 187 -0.36 13.41 -3.68
C CYS A 187 1.12 13.71 -3.93
N VAL A 188 2.00 12.81 -3.51
CA VAL A 188 3.39 12.78 -3.95
C VAL A 188 3.67 11.46 -4.67
N GLY A 189 4.32 11.53 -5.83
CA GLY A 189 4.77 10.39 -6.63
C GLY A 189 6.29 10.27 -6.60
N LEU A 190 6.77 9.08 -6.31
CA LEU A 190 8.18 8.70 -6.37
C LEU A 190 8.38 7.80 -7.59
N LEU A 191 9.19 8.24 -8.53
CA LEU A 191 9.42 7.54 -9.78
C LEU A 191 10.68 6.68 -9.70
N PHE A 192 10.54 5.39 -10.01
CA PHE A 192 11.62 4.42 -10.07
C PHE A 192 11.77 3.93 -11.51
N PRO A 193 12.75 4.47 -12.26
CA PRO A 193 13.01 4.05 -13.64
C PRO A 193 13.39 2.57 -13.76
N ALA A 194 13.19 1.97 -14.93
CA ALA A 194 13.54 0.58 -15.23
C ALA A 194 15.00 0.21 -14.88
N ALA A 195 15.92 1.18 -14.95
CA ALA A 195 17.33 0.99 -14.60
C ALA A 195 17.58 0.65 -13.10
N LEU A 196 16.58 0.87 -12.24
CA LEU A 196 16.59 0.47 -10.83
C LEU A 196 15.95 -0.91 -10.61
N HIS A 197 15.55 -1.61 -11.65
CA HIS A 197 14.86 -2.90 -11.59
C HIS A 197 13.75 -2.96 -10.53
N PRO A 198 12.82 -1.96 -10.53
CA PRO A 198 11.79 -1.92 -9.51
C PRO A 198 10.81 -3.09 -9.68
N THR A 199 10.46 -3.74 -8.58
CA THR A 199 9.45 -4.80 -8.54
C THR A 199 8.40 -4.49 -7.49
N VAL A 200 7.17 -4.95 -7.72
CA VAL A 200 6.05 -4.79 -6.79
C VAL A 200 5.46 -6.15 -6.49
N GLY A 201 5.51 -6.56 -5.22
CA GLY A 201 4.87 -7.76 -4.71
C GLY A 201 3.71 -7.40 -3.80
N MET A 202 2.62 -8.17 -3.88
CA MET A 202 1.45 -8.00 -3.02
C MET A 202 1.16 -9.28 -2.25
N THR A 203 0.86 -9.13 -0.97
CA THR A 203 0.36 -10.22 -0.11
C THR A 203 -1.05 -9.91 0.35
N GLN A 204 -1.92 -10.92 0.32
CA GLN A 204 -3.30 -10.81 0.76
C GLN A 204 -3.45 -11.25 2.23
N GLY A 205 -4.31 -10.55 2.97
CA GLY A 205 -4.66 -10.91 4.35
C GLY A 205 -5.82 -11.92 4.44
N CYS A 206 -6.24 -12.50 3.31
CA CYS A 206 -7.48 -13.25 3.20
C CYS A 206 -7.26 -14.60 2.52
N GLN A 207 -7.84 -15.67 3.07
CA GLN A 207 -7.89 -16.99 2.47
C GLN A 207 -9.24 -17.21 1.78
N GLY A 208 -9.25 -17.87 0.61
CA GLY A 208 -10.48 -18.25 -0.08
C GLY A 208 -11.32 -19.26 0.73
N LEU A 209 -12.57 -18.90 0.97
CA LEU A 209 -13.58 -19.75 1.60
C LEU A 209 -14.28 -20.62 0.56
N THR A 210 -14.46 -20.08 -0.65
CA THR A 210 -15.05 -20.77 -1.83
C THR A 210 -14.07 -20.74 -2.99
N ASP A 211 -14.29 -21.61 -3.98
CA ASP A 211 -13.69 -21.46 -5.29
C ASP A 211 -14.24 -20.19 -5.98
N PRO A 212 -13.55 -19.65 -7.00
CA PRO A 212 -14.08 -18.57 -7.82
C PRO A 212 -15.36 -19.01 -8.57
N MET A 213 -16.37 -18.15 -8.55
CA MET A 213 -17.68 -18.35 -9.19
C MET A 213 -17.99 -17.14 -10.08
N THR A 214 -18.94 -17.27 -11.00
CA THR A 214 -19.34 -16.17 -11.88
C THR A 214 -20.54 -15.41 -11.33
N ILE A 215 -20.45 -14.08 -11.25
CA ILE A 215 -21.59 -13.21 -11.02
C ILE A 215 -22.50 -13.26 -12.26
N THR A 216 -23.73 -13.77 -12.13
CA THR A 216 -24.67 -13.92 -13.25
C THR A 216 -25.67 -12.77 -13.33
N ALA A 217 -25.97 -12.09 -12.20
CA ALA A 217 -26.80 -10.90 -12.18
C ALA A 217 -26.25 -9.88 -11.16
N ALA A 218 -26.18 -8.60 -11.58
CA ALA A 218 -25.73 -7.50 -10.74
C ALA A 218 -26.38 -6.18 -11.17
N GLU A 219 -26.54 -5.25 -10.22
CA GLU A 219 -27.05 -3.91 -10.45
C GLU A 219 -26.30 -2.90 -9.53
N GLY A 220 -25.56 -1.95 -10.14
CA GLY A 220 -24.74 -1.00 -9.40
C GLY A 220 -23.68 -1.72 -8.56
N ASN A 221 -23.82 -1.66 -7.24
CA ASN A 221 -22.95 -2.37 -6.29
C ASN A 221 -23.63 -3.61 -5.65
N LEU A 222 -24.76 -4.02 -6.20
CA LEU A 222 -25.50 -5.19 -5.72
C LEU A 222 -25.18 -6.43 -6.56
N ILE A 223 -24.81 -7.51 -5.90
CA ILE A 223 -24.71 -8.85 -6.47
C ILE A 223 -26.04 -9.54 -6.20
N LEU A 224 -26.80 -9.78 -7.28
CA LEU A 224 -28.14 -10.38 -7.22
C LEU A 224 -28.10 -11.89 -7.36
N GLU A 225 -27.22 -12.38 -8.25
CA GLU A 225 -27.06 -13.83 -8.49
C GLU A 225 -25.59 -14.19 -8.75
N ILE A 226 -25.20 -15.35 -8.23
CA ILE A 226 -23.93 -16.02 -8.51
C ILE A 226 -24.29 -17.43 -9.05
N GLU A 227 -23.87 -17.72 -10.28
CA GLU A 227 -24.19 -18.99 -10.97
C GLU A 227 -25.70 -19.35 -10.94
N GLY A 228 -26.59 -18.33 -11.09
CA GLY A 228 -28.02 -18.46 -11.06
C GLY A 228 -28.65 -18.73 -9.67
N ARG A 229 -27.87 -18.54 -8.59
CA ARG A 229 -28.30 -18.75 -7.20
C ARG A 229 -28.15 -17.46 -6.38
N SER A 230 -28.92 -17.38 -5.29
CA SER A 230 -28.72 -16.29 -4.31
C SER A 230 -27.32 -16.32 -3.71
N PRO A 231 -26.62 -15.16 -3.66
CA PRO A 231 -25.33 -15.05 -2.98
C PRO A 231 -25.37 -15.49 -1.51
N ILE A 232 -26.48 -15.25 -0.82
CA ILE A 232 -26.67 -15.64 0.59
C ILE A 232 -26.74 -17.15 0.73
N ASP A 233 -27.51 -17.85 -0.15
CA ASP A 233 -27.60 -19.31 -0.12
C ASP A 233 -26.23 -19.98 -0.33
N ILE A 234 -25.39 -19.38 -1.20
CA ILE A 234 -24.03 -19.87 -1.44
C ILE A 234 -23.13 -19.64 -0.22
N LEU A 235 -23.21 -18.44 0.39
CA LEU A 235 -22.45 -18.12 1.60
C LEU A 235 -22.83 -19.03 2.77
N GLU A 236 -24.12 -19.25 3.01
CA GLU A 236 -24.62 -20.15 4.06
C GLU A 236 -24.15 -21.59 3.80
N GLN A 237 -24.21 -22.06 2.57
CA GLN A 237 -23.69 -23.37 2.20
C GLN A 237 -22.19 -23.47 2.50
N ALA A 238 -21.40 -22.48 2.08
CA ALA A 238 -19.95 -22.46 2.34
C ALA A 238 -19.63 -22.48 3.84
N LEU A 239 -20.36 -21.72 4.65
CA LEU A 239 -20.18 -21.70 6.10
C LEU A 239 -20.62 -22.99 6.79
N SER A 240 -21.54 -23.75 6.20
CA SER A 240 -22.02 -25.03 6.73
C SER A 240 -21.07 -26.19 6.48
N GLU A 241 -20.08 -26.03 5.59
CA GLU A 241 -19.09 -27.08 5.31
C GLU A 241 -18.29 -27.46 6.57
N PRO A 242 -17.97 -28.76 6.77
CA PRO A 242 -17.25 -29.22 7.97
C PRO A 242 -15.92 -28.49 8.22
N ARG A 243 -15.18 -28.14 7.14
CA ARG A 243 -13.92 -27.39 7.20
C ARG A 243 -14.08 -25.95 7.71
N ASN A 244 -15.28 -25.40 7.57
CA ASN A 244 -15.61 -24.01 7.89
C ASN A 244 -16.45 -23.88 9.17
N ARG A 245 -16.66 -24.97 9.93
CA ARG A 245 -17.44 -24.95 11.16
C ARG A 245 -16.86 -23.97 12.18
N GLY A 246 -17.73 -23.09 12.71
CA GLY A 246 -17.36 -22.05 13.66
C GLY A 246 -16.98 -20.71 13.03
N LEU A 247 -16.73 -20.65 11.72
CA LEU A 247 -16.40 -19.39 11.02
C LEU A 247 -17.60 -18.43 10.95
N GLY A 248 -18.83 -18.92 11.00
CA GLY A 248 -20.05 -18.09 11.04
C GLY A 248 -20.16 -17.17 12.25
N GLN A 249 -19.36 -17.41 13.30
CA GLN A 249 -19.28 -16.51 14.47
C GLN A 249 -18.29 -15.34 14.23
N ILE A 250 -17.56 -15.34 13.10
CA ILE A 250 -16.52 -14.37 12.75
C ILE A 250 -16.98 -13.52 11.55
N THR A 251 -18.24 -13.12 11.55
CA THR A 251 -18.86 -12.41 10.40
C THR A 251 -18.11 -11.14 9.98
N GLY A 252 -17.49 -10.42 10.90
CA GLY A 252 -16.67 -9.24 10.61
C GLY A 252 -15.35 -9.53 9.86
N HIS A 253 -15.02 -10.79 9.62
CA HIS A 253 -13.83 -11.22 8.88
C HIS A 253 -14.15 -11.80 7.50
N LEU A 254 -15.44 -11.92 7.14
CA LEU A 254 -15.88 -12.38 5.82
C LEU A 254 -15.82 -11.23 4.82
N LEU A 255 -15.25 -11.49 3.65
CA LEU A 255 -15.04 -10.51 2.59
C LEU A 255 -15.34 -11.14 1.22
N ALA A 256 -15.62 -10.32 0.23
CA ALA A 256 -15.77 -10.72 -1.16
C ALA A 256 -14.47 -10.45 -1.92
N GLY A 257 -13.89 -11.46 -2.53
CA GLY A 257 -12.83 -11.31 -3.52
C GLY A 257 -13.46 -11.19 -4.91
N ILE A 258 -13.29 -10.06 -5.58
CA ILE A 258 -13.91 -9.75 -6.89
C ILE A 258 -12.80 -9.65 -7.93
N GLY A 259 -12.96 -10.36 -9.04
CA GLY A 259 -12.02 -10.38 -10.17
C GLY A 259 -12.71 -10.17 -11.51
N ASP A 260 -11.94 -9.81 -12.53
CA ASP A 260 -12.47 -9.63 -13.88
C ASP A 260 -12.46 -10.91 -14.72
N ILE A 261 -11.69 -11.92 -14.32
CA ILE A 261 -11.55 -13.20 -14.99
C ILE A 261 -11.54 -14.35 -13.99
N VAL A 262 -11.89 -15.56 -14.45
CA VAL A 262 -11.71 -16.78 -13.66
C VAL A 262 -10.20 -17.10 -13.62
N SER A 263 -9.51 -16.59 -12.64
CA SER A 263 -8.11 -16.89 -12.35
C SER A 263 -7.95 -17.28 -10.89
N VAL A 264 -6.94 -18.06 -10.62
CA VAL A 264 -6.64 -18.63 -9.29
C VAL A 264 -5.41 -17.98 -8.67
N GLY A 265 -4.82 -16.98 -9.34
CA GLY A 265 -3.61 -16.30 -8.89
C GLY A 265 -3.87 -15.38 -7.70
N ARG A 266 -2.81 -15.11 -6.96
CA ARG A 266 -2.82 -14.24 -5.79
C ARG A 266 -3.28 -12.81 -6.10
N SER A 267 -2.91 -12.31 -7.28
CA SER A 267 -3.17 -10.95 -7.74
C SER A 267 -4.39 -10.81 -8.64
N ASP A 268 -5.27 -11.83 -8.71
CA ASP A 268 -6.34 -11.88 -9.70
C ASP A 268 -7.70 -11.40 -9.17
N TYR A 269 -7.75 -10.90 -7.94
CA TYR A 269 -8.95 -10.33 -7.35
C TYR A 269 -8.62 -9.22 -6.35
N VAL A 270 -9.58 -8.33 -6.15
CA VAL A 270 -9.57 -7.34 -5.07
C VAL A 270 -10.52 -7.78 -3.97
N VAL A 271 -10.16 -7.49 -2.72
CA VAL A 271 -10.99 -7.85 -1.56
C VAL A 271 -11.84 -6.65 -1.15
N ARG A 272 -13.15 -6.89 -0.92
CA ARG A 272 -14.11 -5.86 -0.50
C ARG A 272 -14.97 -6.35 0.66
N PRO A 273 -15.28 -5.48 1.62
CA PRO A 273 -16.35 -5.74 2.57
C PRO A 273 -17.68 -5.82 1.86
N PHE A 274 -18.59 -6.64 2.39
CA PHE A 274 -19.95 -6.76 1.92
C PHE A 274 -20.95 -6.76 3.06
N ALA A 275 -22.19 -6.45 2.74
CA ALA A 275 -23.33 -6.57 3.64
C ALA A 275 -24.53 -7.19 2.89
N VAL A 276 -25.47 -7.72 3.63
CA VAL A 276 -26.78 -8.09 3.07
C VAL A 276 -27.48 -6.81 2.61
N ALA A 277 -28.02 -6.80 1.39
CA ALA A 277 -28.67 -5.62 0.86
C ALA A 277 -30.00 -5.33 1.60
N GLU A 278 -30.24 -4.07 1.97
CA GLU A 278 -31.43 -3.68 2.73
C GLU A 278 -32.74 -3.93 1.93
N ALA A 279 -32.69 -3.69 0.62
CA ALA A 279 -33.86 -3.81 -0.25
C ALA A 279 -34.16 -5.26 -0.69
N ASP A 280 -33.15 -6.14 -0.68
CA ASP A 280 -33.29 -7.56 -1.02
C ASP A 280 -32.40 -8.41 -0.12
N PRO A 281 -32.95 -9.13 0.86
CA PRO A 281 -32.19 -9.93 1.81
C PRO A 281 -31.48 -11.14 1.17
N ARG A 282 -31.69 -11.40 -0.11
CA ARG A 282 -31.01 -12.47 -0.87
C ARG A 282 -29.81 -11.95 -1.66
N ALA A 283 -29.65 -10.62 -1.78
CA ALA A 283 -28.57 -9.95 -2.48
C ALA A 283 -27.48 -9.47 -1.53
N LEU A 284 -26.26 -9.30 -2.06
CA LEU A 284 -25.14 -8.70 -1.34
C LEU A 284 -24.78 -7.34 -1.92
N ALA A 285 -24.64 -6.33 -1.06
CA ALA A 285 -24.04 -5.04 -1.39
C ALA A 285 -22.53 -5.10 -1.12
N VAL A 286 -21.72 -4.74 -2.11
CA VAL A 286 -20.25 -4.64 -1.99
C VAL A 286 -19.79 -3.20 -2.10
N ALA A 287 -18.56 -2.90 -1.66
CA ALA A 287 -18.05 -1.54 -1.60
C ALA A 287 -17.51 -1.01 -2.94
N GLU A 288 -17.93 -1.56 -4.06
CA GLU A 288 -17.61 -1.08 -5.41
C GLU A 288 -18.68 -1.50 -6.42
N PRO A 289 -18.80 -0.83 -7.58
CA PRO A 289 -19.66 -1.30 -8.66
C PRO A 289 -19.23 -2.67 -9.19
N VAL A 290 -20.24 -3.53 -9.45
CA VAL A 290 -20.04 -4.87 -9.99
C VAL A 290 -20.89 -5.09 -11.22
N ARG A 291 -20.52 -6.08 -12.05
CA ARG A 291 -21.25 -6.44 -13.27
C ARG A 291 -21.32 -7.95 -13.47
N ALA A 292 -22.33 -8.39 -14.19
CA ALA A 292 -22.40 -9.77 -14.64
C ALA A 292 -21.17 -10.12 -15.50
N GLY A 293 -20.67 -11.34 -15.35
CA GLY A 293 -19.45 -11.84 -16.00
C GLY A 293 -18.18 -11.67 -15.16
N GLN A 294 -18.18 -10.85 -14.12
CA GLN A 294 -17.09 -10.83 -13.16
C GLN A 294 -17.06 -12.10 -12.31
N THR A 295 -15.90 -12.38 -11.72
CA THR A 295 -15.77 -13.47 -10.76
C THR A 295 -15.91 -12.97 -9.34
N ILE A 296 -16.43 -13.83 -8.48
CA ILE A 296 -16.48 -13.65 -7.03
C ILE A 296 -16.04 -14.92 -6.32
N ARG A 297 -15.34 -14.73 -5.21
CA ARG A 297 -15.15 -15.76 -4.19
C ARG A 297 -15.39 -15.16 -2.81
N PHE A 298 -15.95 -15.93 -1.91
CA PHE A 298 -15.95 -15.54 -0.50
C PHE A 298 -14.59 -15.81 0.10
N THR A 299 -14.12 -14.89 0.93
CA THR A 299 -12.82 -14.96 1.58
C THR A 299 -12.97 -14.71 3.08
N LEU A 300 -12.02 -15.23 3.83
CA LEU A 300 -11.93 -15.02 5.27
C LEU A 300 -10.56 -14.39 5.60
N ARG A 301 -10.55 -13.37 6.45
CA ARG A 301 -9.31 -12.87 7.04
C ARG A 301 -8.73 -13.95 7.95
N ASP A 302 -7.52 -14.40 7.64
CA ASP A 302 -6.84 -15.48 8.35
C ASP A 302 -5.35 -15.18 8.53
N ALA A 303 -4.90 -15.13 9.79
CA ALA A 303 -3.51 -14.81 10.13
C ALA A 303 -2.52 -15.88 9.64
N ILE A 304 -2.93 -17.15 9.56
CA ILE A 304 -2.05 -18.24 9.09
C ILE A 304 -1.89 -18.15 7.58
N GLY A 305 -3.00 -18.04 6.86
CA GLY A 305 -3.00 -17.87 5.40
C GLY A 305 -2.27 -16.60 4.96
N ALA A 306 -2.49 -15.48 5.66
CA ALA A 306 -1.80 -14.22 5.39
C ALA A 306 -0.28 -14.34 5.55
N ARG A 307 0.17 -15.04 6.58
CA ARG A 307 1.61 -15.29 6.81
C ARG A 307 2.23 -16.17 5.71
N ASP A 308 1.52 -17.20 5.27
CA ASP A 308 2.05 -18.11 4.25
C ASP A 308 2.02 -17.45 2.86
N ASP A 309 1.00 -16.64 2.58
CA ASP A 309 0.94 -15.79 1.40
C ASP A 309 2.06 -14.73 1.37
N MET A 310 2.36 -14.11 2.52
CA MET A 310 3.47 -13.18 2.66
C MET A 310 4.82 -13.85 2.32
N LYS A 311 5.08 -15.07 2.82
CA LYS A 311 6.31 -15.81 2.50
C LYS A 311 6.43 -16.08 1.00
N ALA A 312 5.35 -16.54 0.37
CA ALA A 312 5.33 -16.82 -1.05
C ALA A 312 5.60 -15.54 -1.88
N MET A 313 5.00 -14.40 -1.53
CA MET A 313 5.29 -13.12 -2.15
C MET A 313 6.77 -12.73 -1.99
N LEU A 314 7.34 -12.89 -0.79
CA LEU A 314 8.75 -12.59 -0.55
C LEU A 314 9.70 -13.49 -1.34
N ASP A 315 9.36 -14.76 -1.54
CA ASP A 315 10.15 -15.69 -2.37
C ASP A 315 10.11 -15.26 -3.85
N GLU A 316 8.94 -14.92 -4.38
CA GLU A 316 8.79 -14.37 -5.74
C GLU A 316 9.59 -13.07 -5.94
N GLN A 317 9.53 -12.15 -4.97
CA GLN A 317 10.30 -10.90 -5.00
C GLN A 317 11.82 -11.17 -4.97
N ALA A 318 12.25 -12.13 -4.19
CA ALA A 318 13.67 -12.46 -4.12
C ALA A 318 14.17 -13.15 -5.41
N GLU A 319 13.35 -13.99 -6.05
CA GLU A 319 13.65 -14.57 -7.36
C GLU A 319 13.79 -13.48 -8.43
N ALA A 320 12.90 -12.49 -8.43
CA ALA A 320 12.96 -11.35 -9.35
C ALA A 320 14.25 -10.50 -9.18
N HIS A 321 14.88 -10.56 -8.02
CA HIS A 321 16.11 -9.82 -7.70
C HIS A 321 17.38 -10.68 -7.66
N ASN A 322 17.36 -11.92 -8.17
CA ASN A 322 18.54 -12.78 -8.19
C ASN A 322 19.70 -12.18 -8.99
N ASP A 323 19.44 -11.61 -10.15
CA ASP A 323 20.46 -11.06 -11.05
C ASP A 323 20.76 -9.56 -10.76
N ALA A 324 19.83 -8.84 -10.15
CA ALA A 324 19.95 -7.44 -9.79
C ALA A 324 19.46 -7.23 -8.35
N PRO A 325 20.33 -7.39 -7.33
CA PRO A 325 19.94 -7.30 -5.93
C PRO A 325 19.35 -5.96 -5.56
N ALA A 326 18.18 -5.97 -4.92
CA ALA A 326 17.55 -4.79 -4.38
C ALA A 326 18.47 -4.07 -3.38
N ARG A 327 18.43 -2.75 -3.37
CA ARG A 327 19.18 -1.90 -2.45
C ARG A 327 18.32 -1.34 -1.32
N PHE A 328 17.01 -1.25 -1.53
CA PHE A 328 16.05 -0.84 -0.52
C PHE A 328 14.64 -1.34 -0.86
N GLY A 329 13.73 -1.21 0.10
CA GLY A 329 12.32 -1.50 -0.08
C GLY A 329 11.41 -0.46 0.59
N VAL A 330 10.20 -0.33 0.05
CA VAL A 330 9.10 0.42 0.66
C VAL A 330 7.92 -0.54 0.84
N TYR A 331 7.43 -0.68 2.07
CA TYR A 331 6.34 -1.58 2.40
C TYR A 331 5.08 -0.81 2.80
N PHE A 332 4.04 -0.92 2.00
CA PHE A 332 2.72 -0.35 2.26
C PHE A 332 1.86 -1.43 2.90
N ASN A 333 1.66 -1.31 4.20
CA ASN A 333 0.91 -2.29 5.01
C ASN A 333 -0.47 -1.73 5.34
N CYS A 334 -1.52 -2.51 5.14
CA CYS A 334 -2.84 -2.10 5.60
C CYS A 334 -2.88 -1.96 7.12
N ALA A 335 -3.47 -0.88 7.63
CA ALA A 335 -3.72 -0.72 9.08
C ALA A 335 -4.57 -1.86 9.68
N GLY A 336 -5.24 -2.65 8.85
CA GLY A 336 -5.92 -3.87 9.24
C GLY A 336 -5.01 -5.10 9.39
N ARG A 337 -3.70 -5.01 9.11
CA ARG A 337 -2.70 -6.08 9.34
C ARG A 337 -2.06 -5.90 10.74
N GLY A 338 -0.78 -6.10 10.92
CA GLY A 338 -0.13 -5.91 12.20
C GLY A 338 -0.88 -6.55 13.38
N SER A 339 -1.05 -5.82 14.48
CA SER A 339 -1.78 -6.30 15.66
C SER A 339 -3.24 -6.66 15.38
N ALA A 340 -3.89 -5.99 14.43
CA ALA A 340 -5.29 -6.23 14.09
C ALA A 340 -5.53 -7.59 13.42
N LEU A 341 -4.53 -8.15 12.72
CA LEU A 341 -4.60 -9.45 12.07
C LEU A 341 -3.89 -10.53 12.89
N TYR A 342 -2.68 -10.24 13.40
CA TYR A 342 -1.80 -11.22 14.02
C TYR A 342 -1.87 -11.23 15.55
N GLY A 343 -2.62 -10.29 16.17
CA GLY A 343 -2.70 -10.12 17.63
C GLY A 343 -1.45 -9.48 18.24
N LYS A 344 -0.44 -9.17 17.44
CA LYS A 344 0.80 -8.48 17.83
C LYS A 344 1.44 -7.80 16.61
N PRO A 345 2.19 -6.70 16.79
CA PRO A 345 2.95 -6.08 15.71
C PRO A 345 4.21 -6.87 15.33
N GLY A 346 4.80 -6.54 14.19
CA GLY A 346 6.16 -6.92 13.82
C GLY A 346 6.29 -8.21 13.03
N LEU A 347 5.20 -8.92 12.69
CA LEU A 347 5.31 -10.18 11.96
C LEU A 347 5.76 -9.97 10.49
N ASP A 348 5.11 -9.05 9.77
CA ASP A 348 5.47 -8.77 8.38
C ASP A 348 6.91 -8.24 8.25
N PRO A 349 7.35 -7.22 9.02
CA PRO A 349 8.76 -6.80 9.02
C PRO A 349 9.75 -7.91 9.38
N GLU A 350 9.40 -8.79 10.33
CA GLU A 350 10.24 -9.93 10.67
C GLU A 350 10.41 -10.90 9.50
N LEU A 351 9.35 -11.19 8.75
CA LEU A 351 9.40 -12.05 7.55
C LEU A 351 10.25 -11.41 6.45
N ILE A 352 10.08 -10.08 6.21
CA ILE A 352 10.91 -9.33 5.26
C ILE A 352 12.39 -9.44 5.66
N ARG A 353 12.72 -9.17 6.92
CA ARG A 353 14.09 -9.28 7.43
C ARG A 353 14.67 -10.68 7.31
N ARG A 354 13.87 -11.71 7.58
CA ARG A 354 14.31 -13.11 7.42
C ARG A 354 14.65 -13.46 5.98
N ARG A 355 13.92 -12.90 5.01
CA ARG A 355 14.11 -13.20 3.59
C ARG A 355 15.21 -12.37 2.94
N PHE A 356 15.29 -11.08 3.28
CA PHE A 356 16.22 -10.12 2.64
C PHE A 356 17.38 -9.66 3.54
N GLY A 357 17.47 -10.17 4.77
CA GLY A 357 18.55 -9.83 5.68
C GLY A 357 18.54 -8.38 6.13
N GLN A 358 19.63 -7.67 5.88
CA GLN A 358 19.85 -6.27 6.28
C GLN A 358 19.39 -5.26 5.22
N LEU A 359 18.53 -5.67 4.27
CA LEU A 359 17.99 -4.74 3.29
C LEU A 359 17.29 -3.57 3.99
N PRO A 360 17.65 -2.31 3.70
CA PRO A 360 16.94 -1.16 4.23
C PRO A 360 15.49 -1.15 3.73
N VAL A 361 14.52 -1.33 4.62
CA VAL A 361 13.10 -1.27 4.31
C VAL A 361 12.43 -0.27 5.21
N ILE A 362 11.63 0.61 4.64
CA ILE A 362 10.72 1.52 5.34
C ILE A 362 9.28 1.15 5.01
N GLY A 363 8.34 1.37 5.92
CA GLY A 363 6.94 1.14 5.62
C GLY A 363 5.97 1.92 6.50
N ILE A 364 4.71 1.85 6.13
CA ILE A 364 3.58 2.49 6.82
C ILE A 364 2.44 1.50 7.05
N GLU A 365 1.63 1.79 8.05
CA GLU A 365 0.25 1.34 8.11
C GLU A 365 -0.64 2.35 7.40
N SER A 366 -1.23 1.93 6.29
CA SER A 366 -1.98 2.75 5.34
C SER A 366 -3.50 2.58 5.47
N SER A 367 -4.24 3.51 4.88
CA SER A 367 -5.70 3.44 4.79
C SER A 367 -6.19 2.51 3.68
N PHE A 368 -5.42 2.41 2.60
CA PHE A 368 -5.56 1.47 1.49
C PHE A 368 -4.21 1.32 0.80
N GLU A 369 -4.04 0.26 0.02
CA GLU A 369 -2.84 -0.02 -0.76
C GLU A 369 -3.15 0.05 -2.26
N ILE A 370 -2.12 0.30 -3.07
CA ILE A 370 -2.19 0.32 -4.53
C ILE A 370 -1.19 -0.69 -5.05
N ALA A 371 -1.67 -1.65 -5.83
CA ALA A 371 -0.83 -2.67 -6.45
C ALA A 371 -1.44 -3.20 -7.75
N PRO A 372 -0.64 -3.80 -8.63
CA PRO A 372 -1.14 -4.50 -9.79
C PRO A 372 -2.06 -5.67 -9.42
N ALA A 373 -3.22 -5.75 -10.08
CA ALA A 373 -4.13 -6.89 -10.03
C ALA A 373 -4.84 -7.00 -11.38
N CYS A 374 -4.99 -8.21 -11.93
CA CYS A 374 -5.64 -8.45 -13.23
C CYS A 374 -5.04 -7.59 -14.37
N GLY A 375 -3.72 -7.38 -14.37
CA GLY A 375 -3.02 -6.58 -15.40
C GLY A 375 -3.15 -5.06 -15.26
N GLN A 376 -3.75 -4.56 -14.21
CA GLN A 376 -3.93 -3.13 -13.93
C GLN A 376 -3.63 -2.83 -12.47
N SER A 377 -3.18 -1.60 -12.15
CA SER A 377 -3.06 -1.17 -10.76
C SER A 377 -4.41 -0.82 -10.19
N ARG A 378 -4.71 -1.36 -9.00
CA ARG A 378 -6.00 -1.21 -8.32
C ARG A 378 -5.82 -0.84 -6.86
N ILE A 379 -6.90 -0.34 -6.26
CA ILE A 379 -6.99 -0.10 -4.82
C ILE A 379 -7.27 -1.42 -4.11
N HIS A 380 -6.47 -1.71 -3.10
CA HIS A 380 -6.58 -2.88 -2.25
C HIS A 380 -6.88 -2.52 -0.79
N MET A 381 -7.42 -3.48 -0.07
CA MET A 381 -7.66 -3.43 1.36
C MET A 381 -7.18 -4.74 2.00
N PHE A 382 -6.71 -4.68 3.23
CA PHE A 382 -6.20 -5.84 3.98
C PHE A 382 -4.98 -6.51 3.35
N THR A 383 -4.24 -5.78 2.52
CA THR A 383 -3.04 -6.27 1.82
C THR A 383 -1.76 -5.68 2.42
N GLY A 384 -0.64 -6.28 2.04
CA GLY A 384 0.68 -5.68 2.18
C GLY A 384 1.33 -5.62 0.82
N VAL A 385 1.90 -4.49 0.46
CA VAL A 385 2.53 -4.27 -0.85
C VAL A 385 3.99 -3.88 -0.65
N LEU A 386 4.91 -4.68 -1.21
CA LEU A 386 6.35 -4.45 -1.12
C LEU A 386 6.88 -4.00 -2.48
N LEU A 387 7.39 -2.77 -2.53
CA LEU A 387 8.22 -2.26 -3.61
C LEU A 387 9.68 -2.52 -3.25
N LEU A 388 10.42 -3.19 -4.13
CA LEU A 388 11.87 -3.32 -4.06
C LEU A 388 12.53 -2.62 -5.25
N ALA A 389 13.70 -2.01 -5.05
CA ALA A 389 14.49 -1.38 -6.11
C ALA A 389 15.97 -1.32 -5.75
N GLY A 390 16.88 -1.22 -6.81
CA GLY A 390 18.31 -1.16 -6.51
C GLY A 390 19.25 -0.78 -7.64
#